data_2ac19d2513d0d56162a7ae77e25c484e
#
_entry.id   2ac19d2513d0d56162a7ae77e25c484e
#
_cell.length_a   1.000
_cell.length_b   1.000
_cell.length_c   1.000
_cell.angle_alpha   90.00
_cell.angle_beta   90.00
_cell.angle_gamma   90.00
#
_symmetry.space_group_name_H-M   'P 1'
#
loop_
_entity.id
_entity.type
_entity.pdbx_description
1 polymer ?
#
loop_
_entity_poly.entity_id
_entity_poly.type
_entity_poly.pdbx_seq_one_letter_code
_entity_poly.pdbx_strand_id
1 'polypeptide(L)'
;MAMKASMTRRSFVKTTALAGAAAAIGVSLSDSLVEVDPAYADEPVETKVVKTSCHGCIQMCPARATVENGVVTKLEGDPDAPVSRGSLCMKGLNQLHTMYSPRRVLHPLKRAGERGENKWEVISWDEAIEEAATHICDAIDKYGPYAFFASVGGGGSYSFMEAMTLPMAFGSPTVFEPGCAQCYLPRWSLSQLFYGGI
;
A
#
# COMPACT_ATOMS: atom_id res chain seq x y z
N MET A 1 2.81 -48.52 4.34
CA MET A 1 2.89 -47.52 5.44
C MET A 1 2.50 -46.17 4.86
N ALA A 2 1.28 -45.68 5.12
CA ALA A 2 0.77 -44.48 4.52
C ALA A 2 1.27 -43.27 5.33
N MET A 3 2.15 -42.48 4.76
CA MET A 3 2.60 -41.21 5.34
C MET A 3 1.43 -40.20 5.30
N LYS A 4 0.93 -39.79 6.47
CA LYS A 4 0.05 -38.65 6.59
C LYS A 4 0.90 -37.38 6.45
N ALA A 5 0.91 -36.80 5.26
CA ALA A 5 1.46 -35.48 5.05
C ALA A 5 0.49 -34.42 5.62
N SER A 6 0.86 -33.76 6.71
CA SER A 6 0.13 -32.61 7.22
C SER A 6 0.61 -31.37 6.46
N MET A 7 -0.24 -30.86 5.60
CA MET A 7 0.06 -29.69 4.77
C MET A 7 -0.38 -28.43 5.50
N THR A 8 0.50 -27.44 5.65
CA THR A 8 0.12 -26.13 6.21
C THR A 8 -0.81 -25.38 5.25
N ARG A 9 -1.66 -24.48 5.76
CA ARG A 9 -2.55 -23.64 4.93
C ARG A 9 -1.78 -22.88 3.85
N ARG A 10 -0.58 -22.41 4.14
CA ARG A 10 0.29 -21.68 3.21
C ARG A 10 0.86 -22.60 2.14
N SER A 11 1.23 -23.81 2.50
CA SER A 11 1.67 -24.87 1.59
C SER A 11 0.52 -25.29 0.68
N PHE A 12 -0.69 -25.47 1.24
CA PHE A 12 -1.89 -25.79 0.47
C PHE A 12 -2.20 -24.71 -0.58
N VAL A 13 -2.19 -23.42 -0.22
CA VAL A 13 -2.45 -22.33 -1.16
C VAL A 13 -1.38 -22.26 -2.25
N LYS A 14 -0.09 -22.45 -1.91
CA LYS A 14 1.00 -22.49 -2.89
C LYS A 14 0.86 -23.67 -3.84
N THR A 15 0.56 -24.86 -3.31
CA THR A 15 0.42 -26.08 -4.11
C THR A 15 -0.81 -26.01 -5.01
N THR A 16 -1.95 -25.48 -4.52
CA THR A 16 -3.15 -25.30 -5.33
C THR A 16 -2.98 -24.26 -6.43
N ALA A 17 -2.27 -23.17 -6.15
CA ALA A 17 -1.95 -22.16 -7.16
C ALA A 17 -0.99 -22.70 -8.25
N LEU A 18 0.01 -23.48 -7.85
CA LEU A 18 0.90 -24.17 -8.80
C LEU A 18 0.18 -25.26 -9.60
N ALA A 19 -0.68 -26.04 -8.94
CA ALA A 19 -1.49 -27.08 -9.60
C ALA A 19 -2.46 -26.48 -10.61
N GLY A 20 -3.12 -25.36 -10.26
CA GLY A 20 -3.98 -24.64 -11.19
C GLY A 20 -3.25 -24.04 -12.38
N ALA A 21 -2.05 -23.50 -12.18
CA ALA A 21 -1.22 -22.99 -13.25
C ALA A 21 -0.68 -24.12 -14.16
N ALA A 22 -0.26 -25.25 -13.58
CA ALA A 22 0.22 -26.40 -14.34
C ALA A 22 -0.88 -27.06 -15.19
N ALA A 23 -2.10 -27.15 -14.64
CA ALA A 23 -3.26 -27.65 -15.39
C ALA A 23 -3.64 -26.74 -16.57
N ALA A 24 -3.45 -25.43 -16.45
CA ALA A 24 -3.73 -24.46 -17.50
C ALA A 24 -2.72 -24.54 -18.68
N ILE A 25 -1.51 -25.04 -18.44
CA ILE A 25 -0.44 -25.18 -19.45
C ILE A 25 -0.17 -26.63 -19.87
N GLY A 26 -1.02 -27.59 -19.44
CA GLY A 26 -0.94 -28.98 -19.86
C GLY A 26 0.31 -29.75 -19.38
N VAL A 27 0.98 -29.30 -18.31
CA VAL A 27 2.14 -29.96 -17.73
C VAL A 27 1.68 -31.02 -16.71
N SER A 28 2.15 -32.25 -16.89
CA SER A 28 1.88 -33.36 -15.97
C SER A 28 2.58 -33.15 -14.63
N LEU A 29 1.83 -33.22 -13.53
CA LEU A 29 2.27 -32.95 -12.15
C LEU A 29 3.06 -34.10 -11.49
N SER A 30 3.45 -35.13 -12.24
CA SER A 30 4.09 -36.33 -11.65
C SER A 30 5.52 -36.16 -11.16
N ASP A 31 6.23 -35.09 -11.59
CA ASP A 31 7.67 -34.95 -11.28
C ASP A 31 8.07 -33.73 -10.43
N SER A 32 7.11 -33.02 -9.86
CA SER A 32 7.40 -31.78 -9.09
C SER A 32 6.74 -31.77 -7.71
N LEU A 33 6.81 -32.88 -6.98
CA LEU A 33 6.50 -32.85 -5.56
C LEU A 33 7.69 -32.22 -4.84
N VAL A 34 7.56 -30.91 -4.55
CA VAL A 34 8.48 -30.23 -3.64
C VAL A 34 8.36 -30.91 -2.29
N GLU A 35 9.39 -31.64 -1.86
CA GLU A 35 9.51 -32.12 -0.48
C GLU A 35 9.50 -30.89 0.43
N VAL A 36 8.42 -30.73 1.19
CA VAL A 36 8.34 -29.70 2.25
C VAL A 36 9.08 -30.27 3.44
N ASP A 37 10.19 -29.67 3.82
CA ASP A 37 10.96 -30.04 4.99
C ASP A 37 10.05 -30.06 6.25
N PRO A 38 9.84 -31.20 6.91
CA PRO A 38 8.99 -31.29 8.09
C PRO A 38 9.48 -30.46 9.28
N ALA A 39 10.73 -30.01 9.29
CA ALA A 39 11.28 -29.12 10.32
C ALA A 39 10.58 -27.76 10.40
N TYR A 40 9.83 -27.34 9.37
CA TYR A 40 9.04 -26.09 9.38
C TYR A 40 7.64 -26.21 9.96
N ALA A 41 7.18 -27.41 10.31
CA ALA A 41 5.82 -27.67 10.75
C ALA A 41 5.59 -27.48 12.25
N ASP A 42 6.63 -27.44 13.07
CA ASP A 42 6.56 -27.53 14.53
C ASP A 42 7.10 -26.29 15.27
N GLU A 43 7.48 -25.24 14.60
CA GLU A 43 7.80 -24.00 15.32
C GLU A 43 6.51 -23.33 15.82
N PRO A 44 6.44 -22.97 17.11
CA PRO A 44 5.28 -22.30 17.67
C PRO A 44 5.05 -20.98 16.91
N VAL A 45 3.87 -20.82 16.35
CA VAL A 45 3.48 -19.60 15.64
C VAL A 45 3.30 -18.50 16.66
N GLU A 46 4.23 -17.54 16.70
CA GLU A 46 4.04 -16.32 17.50
C GLU A 46 2.92 -15.49 16.89
N THR A 47 1.77 -15.45 17.57
CA THR A 47 0.61 -14.66 17.13
C THR A 47 0.47 -13.43 18.00
N LYS A 48 0.43 -12.26 17.37
CA LYS A 48 0.22 -10.97 18.01
C LYS A 48 -0.92 -10.21 17.32
N VAL A 49 -1.80 -9.63 18.13
CA VAL A 49 -2.84 -8.70 17.64
C VAL A 49 -2.41 -7.27 17.93
N VAL A 50 -2.31 -6.45 16.90
CA VAL A 50 -1.87 -5.05 16.98
C VAL A 50 -3.01 -4.14 16.55
N LYS A 51 -3.30 -3.11 17.37
CA LYS A 51 -4.22 -2.04 16.97
C LYS A 51 -3.55 -1.14 15.94
N THR A 52 -4.27 -0.82 14.89
CA THR A 52 -3.81 0.00 13.76
C THR A 52 -4.96 0.79 13.18
N SER A 53 -4.72 1.51 12.10
CA SER A 53 -5.76 2.20 11.33
C SER A 53 -5.69 1.84 9.85
N CYS A 54 -6.83 1.82 9.20
CA CYS A 54 -6.92 1.64 7.76
C CYS A 54 -6.59 2.95 7.03
N HIS A 55 -5.66 2.91 6.09
CA HIS A 55 -5.29 4.05 5.24
C HIS A 55 -5.89 4.00 3.84
N GLY A 56 -6.93 3.19 3.61
CA GLY A 56 -7.58 3.06 2.31
C GLY A 56 -8.40 4.28 1.86
N CYS A 57 -8.68 5.22 2.77
CA CYS A 57 -9.33 6.49 2.51
C CYS A 57 -9.18 7.44 3.71
N ILE A 58 -9.69 8.66 3.59
CA ILE A 58 -9.63 9.70 4.62
C ILE A 58 -10.30 9.31 5.95
N GLN A 59 -11.19 8.32 5.95
CA GLN A 59 -11.91 7.90 7.15
C GLN A 59 -11.02 7.27 8.23
N MET A 60 -9.88 6.71 7.83
CA MET A 60 -8.86 6.15 8.74
C MET A 60 -9.44 5.23 9.83
N CYS A 61 -10.36 4.33 9.43
CA CYS A 61 -11.08 3.45 10.37
C CYS A 61 -10.10 2.67 11.26
N PRO A 62 -10.33 2.65 12.60
CA PRO A 62 -9.56 1.82 13.50
C PRO A 62 -9.70 0.33 13.16
N ALA A 63 -8.58 -0.38 13.19
CA ALA A 63 -8.47 -1.76 12.78
C ALA A 63 -7.58 -2.56 13.72
N ARG A 64 -7.71 -3.88 13.67
CA ARG A 64 -6.81 -4.85 14.31
C ARG A 64 -6.12 -5.68 13.25
N ALA A 65 -4.81 -5.76 13.36
CA ALA A 65 -3.98 -6.62 12.52
C ALA A 65 -3.52 -7.83 13.34
N THR A 66 -3.81 -9.03 12.86
CA THR A 66 -3.22 -10.26 13.38
C THR A 66 -1.91 -10.49 12.66
N VAL A 67 -0.84 -10.61 13.43
CA VAL A 67 0.53 -10.83 12.94
C VAL A 67 0.95 -12.23 13.39
N GLU A 68 1.35 -13.06 12.45
CA GLU A 68 1.87 -14.41 12.69
C GLU A 68 3.30 -14.47 12.16
N ASN A 69 4.25 -14.73 13.02
CA ASN A 69 5.69 -14.77 12.68
C ASN A 69 6.14 -13.55 11.85
N GLY A 70 5.73 -12.34 12.26
CA GLY A 70 6.08 -11.09 11.58
C GLY A 70 5.27 -10.77 10.30
N VAL A 71 4.36 -11.63 9.89
CA VAL A 71 3.50 -11.44 8.71
C VAL A 71 2.08 -11.11 9.14
N VAL A 72 1.50 -10.06 8.60
CA VAL A 72 0.08 -9.73 8.82
C VAL A 72 -0.78 -10.71 8.05
N THR A 73 -1.53 -11.55 8.77
CA THR A 73 -2.38 -12.60 8.17
C THR A 73 -3.84 -12.23 8.12
N LYS A 74 -4.28 -11.29 8.99
CA LYS A 74 -5.66 -10.82 9.04
C LYS A 74 -5.73 -9.34 9.36
N LEU A 75 -6.65 -8.64 8.73
CA LEU A 75 -7.03 -7.27 9.07
C LEU A 75 -8.55 -7.20 9.24
N GLU A 76 -8.99 -6.67 10.36
CA GLU A 76 -10.41 -6.51 10.70
C GLU A 76 -10.65 -5.18 11.40
N GLY A 77 -11.91 -4.72 11.45
CA GLY A 77 -12.25 -3.52 12.20
C GLY A 77 -12.07 -3.73 13.70
N ASP A 78 -11.66 -2.67 14.42
CA ASP A 78 -11.56 -2.72 15.88
C ASP A 78 -12.96 -2.59 16.50
N PRO A 79 -13.48 -3.64 17.19
CA PRO A 79 -14.80 -3.60 17.82
C PRO A 79 -14.88 -2.59 18.98
N ASP A 80 -13.75 -2.24 19.59
CA ASP A 80 -13.71 -1.25 20.66
C ASP A 80 -13.77 0.18 20.14
N ALA A 81 -13.67 0.38 18.81
CA ALA A 81 -13.70 1.71 18.21
C ALA A 81 -15.14 2.27 18.17
N PRO A 82 -15.38 3.46 18.77
CA PRO A 82 -16.73 4.02 18.88
C PRO A 82 -17.34 4.39 17.52
N VAL A 83 -16.50 4.75 16.54
CA VAL A 83 -16.94 5.22 15.22
C VAL A 83 -17.33 4.06 14.31
N SER A 84 -16.44 3.06 14.17
CA SER A 84 -16.62 1.94 13.23
C SER A 84 -17.28 0.71 13.85
N ARG A 85 -17.20 0.56 15.20
CA ARG A 85 -17.76 -0.56 15.96
C ARG A 85 -17.42 -1.92 15.35
N GLY A 86 -16.17 -2.11 14.98
CA GLY A 86 -15.70 -3.33 14.34
C GLY A 86 -15.97 -3.44 12.83
N SER A 87 -16.59 -2.44 12.23
CA SER A 87 -16.84 -2.45 10.79
C SER A 87 -15.60 -1.98 10.01
N LEU A 88 -15.30 -2.69 8.93
CA LEU A 88 -14.27 -2.31 7.97
C LEU A 88 -14.82 -2.56 6.56
N CYS A 89 -14.75 -1.56 5.69
CA CYS A 89 -15.26 -1.67 4.32
C CYS A 89 -14.33 -2.53 3.44
N MET A 90 -14.81 -2.90 2.25
CA MET A 90 -14.05 -3.73 1.31
C MET A 90 -12.67 -3.18 0.96
N LYS A 91 -12.49 -1.85 0.90
CA LYS A 91 -11.15 -1.25 0.69
C LYS A 91 -10.20 -1.58 1.83
N GLY A 92 -10.69 -1.49 3.08
CA GLY A 92 -9.89 -1.81 4.26
C GLY A 92 -9.56 -3.31 4.33
N LEU A 93 -10.54 -4.18 4.14
CA LEU A 93 -10.33 -5.64 4.14
C LEU A 93 -9.34 -6.07 3.04
N ASN A 94 -9.32 -5.37 1.90
CA ASN A 94 -8.43 -5.65 0.78
C ASN A 94 -6.99 -5.12 0.95
N GLN A 95 -6.67 -4.41 2.04
CA GLN A 95 -5.34 -3.86 2.28
C GLN A 95 -4.24 -4.94 2.30
N LEU A 96 -4.53 -6.13 2.80
CA LEU A 96 -3.59 -7.25 2.80
C LEU A 96 -3.17 -7.65 1.38
N HIS A 97 -4.11 -7.70 0.45
CA HIS A 97 -3.80 -8.01 -0.95
C HIS A 97 -2.94 -6.92 -1.60
N THR A 98 -3.15 -5.66 -1.20
CA THR A 98 -2.30 -4.55 -1.65
C THR A 98 -0.91 -4.63 -1.03
N MET A 99 -0.82 -4.93 0.27
CA MET A 99 0.44 -4.99 1.02
C MET A 99 1.35 -6.09 0.51
N TYR A 100 0.80 -7.28 0.23
CA TYR A 100 1.55 -8.45 -0.22
C TYR A 100 1.41 -8.72 -1.73
N SER A 101 0.99 -7.73 -2.48
CA SER A 101 0.91 -7.84 -3.94
C SER A 101 2.30 -8.06 -4.55
N PRO A 102 2.46 -9.03 -5.46
CA PRO A 102 3.72 -9.21 -6.18
C PRO A 102 4.06 -8.02 -7.11
N ARG A 103 3.08 -7.15 -7.39
CA ARG A 103 3.27 -5.92 -8.18
C ARG A 103 3.64 -4.72 -7.32
N ARG A 104 3.72 -4.88 -5.98
CA ARG A 104 4.10 -3.78 -5.11
C ARG A 104 5.54 -3.37 -5.37
N VAL A 105 5.75 -2.09 -5.62
CA VAL A 105 7.09 -1.50 -5.74
C VAL A 105 7.69 -1.42 -4.33
N LEU A 106 8.83 -2.09 -4.13
CA LEU A 106 9.51 -2.18 -2.83
C LEU A 106 10.75 -1.29 -2.75
N HIS A 107 11.26 -0.87 -3.89
CA HIS A 107 12.48 -0.06 -4.01
C HIS A 107 12.22 1.09 -4.99
N PRO A 108 12.98 2.20 -4.88
CA PRO A 108 12.92 3.25 -5.88
C PRO A 108 13.27 2.72 -7.28
N LEU A 109 12.54 3.21 -8.27
CA LEU A 109 12.73 2.83 -9.66
C LEU A 109 13.08 4.05 -10.50
N LYS A 110 14.18 3.96 -11.23
CA LYS A 110 14.60 4.95 -12.22
C LYS A 110 14.24 4.47 -13.62
N ARG A 111 13.81 5.37 -14.47
CA ARG A 111 13.51 5.03 -15.86
C ARG A 111 14.80 4.77 -16.64
N ALA A 112 14.92 3.55 -17.18
CA ALA A 112 16.08 3.13 -17.98
C ALA A 112 15.85 3.23 -19.48
N GLY A 113 14.63 3.60 -19.93
CA GLY A 113 14.28 3.73 -21.35
C GLY A 113 13.51 5.00 -21.67
N GLU A 114 13.11 5.14 -22.93
CA GLU A 114 12.29 6.26 -23.38
C GLU A 114 10.91 6.26 -22.71
N ARG A 115 10.28 7.42 -22.69
CA ARG A 115 8.94 7.58 -22.11
C ARG A 115 7.93 6.68 -22.88
N GLY A 116 7.30 5.75 -22.17
CA GLY A 116 6.35 4.79 -22.73
C GLY A 116 6.92 3.40 -22.93
N GLU A 117 8.24 3.19 -22.92
CA GLU A 117 8.84 1.86 -23.04
C GLU A 117 8.65 0.96 -21.80
N ASN A 118 8.27 1.55 -20.66
CA ASN A 118 8.08 0.84 -19.39
C ASN A 118 9.32 0.06 -18.92
N LYS A 119 10.53 0.58 -19.19
CA LYS A 119 11.79 0.03 -18.73
C LYS A 119 12.24 0.75 -17.46
N TRP A 120 12.51 -0.01 -16.41
CA TRP A 120 12.86 0.51 -15.09
C TRP A 120 14.05 -0.26 -14.51
N GLU A 121 14.89 0.44 -13.78
CA GLU A 121 15.98 -0.11 -12.99
C GLU A 121 15.78 0.23 -11.51
N VAL A 122 16.21 -0.67 -10.64
CA VAL A 122 16.18 -0.46 -9.20
C VAL A 122 17.39 0.36 -8.81
N ILE A 123 17.17 1.45 -8.07
CA ILE A 123 18.22 2.32 -7.53
C ILE A 123 18.13 2.35 -6.00
N SER A 124 19.17 2.88 -5.33
CA SER A 124 19.15 3.10 -3.90
C SER A 124 18.25 4.29 -3.52
N TRP A 125 17.84 4.36 -2.25
CA TRP A 125 17.11 5.52 -1.73
C TRP A 125 17.97 6.79 -1.75
N ASP A 126 19.27 6.67 -1.47
CA ASP A 126 20.18 7.80 -1.47
C ASP A 126 20.31 8.40 -2.89
N GLU A 127 20.48 7.55 -3.90
CA GLU A 127 20.52 7.98 -5.30
C GLU A 127 19.19 8.63 -5.73
N ALA A 128 18.05 8.03 -5.34
CA ALA A 128 16.74 8.57 -5.69
C ALA A 128 16.49 9.94 -5.09
N ILE A 129 16.88 10.14 -3.82
CA ILE A 129 16.71 11.41 -3.10
C ILE A 129 17.65 12.48 -3.68
N GLU A 130 18.91 12.14 -3.93
CA GLU A 130 19.90 13.07 -4.48
C GLU A 130 19.49 13.54 -5.89
N GLU A 131 19.08 12.62 -6.75
CA GLU A 131 18.62 12.95 -8.11
C GLU A 131 17.36 13.83 -8.08
N ALA A 132 16.38 13.48 -7.24
CA ALA A 132 15.16 14.26 -7.09
C ALA A 132 15.45 15.68 -6.57
N ALA A 133 16.31 15.80 -5.53
CA ALA A 133 16.71 17.08 -4.98
C ALA A 133 17.44 17.95 -6.01
N THR A 134 18.35 17.36 -6.76
CA THR A 134 19.10 18.05 -7.83
C THR A 134 18.14 18.61 -8.87
N HIS A 135 17.20 17.80 -9.38
CA HIS A 135 16.24 18.28 -10.37
C HIS A 135 15.32 19.39 -9.85
N ILE A 136 14.92 19.32 -8.57
CA ILE A 136 14.10 20.37 -7.94
C ILE A 136 14.93 21.67 -7.84
N CYS A 137 16.15 21.60 -7.32
CA CYS A 137 17.02 22.76 -7.19
C CYS A 137 17.33 23.40 -8.56
N ASP A 138 17.71 22.61 -9.55
CA ASP A 138 17.99 23.09 -10.91
C ASP A 138 16.76 23.81 -11.53
N ALA A 139 15.58 23.27 -11.31
CA ALA A 139 14.34 23.89 -11.79
C ALA A 139 14.06 25.22 -11.09
N ILE A 140 14.27 25.28 -9.77
CA ILE A 140 14.09 26.49 -8.97
C ILE A 140 15.13 27.56 -9.36
N ASP A 141 16.40 27.17 -9.49
CA ASP A 141 17.49 28.09 -9.88
C ASP A 141 17.26 28.68 -11.27
N LYS A 142 16.74 27.86 -12.18
CA LYS A 142 16.53 28.31 -13.58
C LYS A 142 15.24 29.12 -13.77
N TYR A 143 14.15 28.75 -13.08
CA TYR A 143 12.82 29.31 -13.35
C TYR A 143 12.20 30.01 -12.15
N GLY A 144 12.86 29.98 -10.98
CA GLY A 144 12.37 30.53 -9.72
C GLY A 144 11.50 29.53 -8.95
N PRO A 145 11.16 29.84 -7.69
CA PRO A 145 10.47 28.93 -6.79
C PRO A 145 9.07 28.51 -7.26
N TYR A 146 8.42 29.31 -8.08
CA TYR A 146 7.12 29.00 -8.68
C TYR A 146 7.14 27.84 -9.68
N ALA A 147 8.34 27.43 -10.13
CA ALA A 147 8.50 26.24 -10.98
C ALA A 147 8.25 24.94 -10.23
N PHE A 148 8.35 24.96 -8.91
CA PHE A 148 8.05 23.80 -8.07
C PHE A 148 6.56 23.78 -7.68
N PHE A 149 5.87 22.76 -8.14
CA PHE A 149 4.44 22.55 -7.93
C PHE A 149 4.19 21.21 -7.22
N ALA A 150 3.38 21.22 -6.18
CA ALA A 150 2.92 20.00 -5.53
C ALA A 150 1.45 19.72 -5.84
N SER A 151 1.16 18.53 -6.35
CA SER A 151 -0.18 18.00 -6.47
C SER A 151 -0.41 16.92 -5.43
N VAL A 152 -1.37 17.15 -4.54
CA VAL A 152 -1.61 16.30 -3.37
C VAL A 152 -2.98 15.64 -3.50
N GLY A 153 -3.05 14.34 -3.31
CA GLY A 153 -4.32 13.63 -3.21
C GLY A 153 -4.81 13.54 -1.77
N GLY A 154 -6.12 13.74 -1.54
CA GLY A 154 -6.73 13.52 -0.23
C GLY A 154 -6.79 12.02 0.11
N GLY A 155 -6.27 11.60 1.25
CA GLY A 155 -6.40 10.21 1.66
C GLY A 155 -5.53 9.75 2.81
N GLY A 156 -4.46 10.42 3.10
CA GLY A 156 -3.63 10.11 4.27
C GLY A 156 -3.21 11.41 4.94
N SER A 157 -3.63 11.65 6.17
CA SER A 157 -3.49 12.97 6.80
C SER A 157 -2.05 13.45 6.93
N TYR A 158 -1.09 12.58 7.21
CA TYR A 158 0.30 13.00 7.40
C TYR A 158 1.01 13.33 6.09
N SER A 159 0.99 12.43 5.13
CA SER A 159 1.58 12.66 3.81
C SER A 159 0.95 13.84 3.04
N PHE A 160 -0.32 14.12 3.31
CA PHE A 160 -1.01 15.30 2.79
C PHE A 160 -0.36 16.60 3.33
N MET A 161 -0.14 16.69 4.64
CA MET A 161 0.45 17.88 5.27
C MET A 161 1.90 18.08 4.83
N GLU A 162 2.68 17.02 4.78
CA GLU A 162 4.09 17.08 4.32
C GLU A 162 4.18 17.56 2.87
N ALA A 163 3.36 17.03 1.99
CA ALA A 163 3.34 17.42 0.60
C ALA A 163 2.83 18.86 0.37
N MET A 164 1.96 19.37 1.23
CA MET A 164 1.56 20.78 1.20
C MET A 164 2.64 21.73 1.72
N THR A 165 3.43 21.30 2.71
CA THR A 165 4.47 22.15 3.31
C THR A 165 5.78 22.17 2.53
N LEU A 166 6.09 21.11 1.78
CA LEU A 166 7.33 21.01 1.01
C LEU A 166 7.54 22.14 0.01
N PRO A 167 6.57 22.55 -0.82
CA PRO A 167 6.73 23.72 -1.70
C PRO A 167 7.02 25.01 -0.93
N MET A 168 6.40 25.19 0.23
CA MET A 168 6.61 26.38 1.05
C MET A 168 8.05 26.48 1.55
N ALA A 169 8.71 25.34 1.82
CA ALA A 169 10.11 25.30 2.22
C ALA A 169 11.03 25.83 1.11
N PHE A 170 10.64 25.73 -0.16
CA PHE A 170 11.32 26.30 -1.32
C PHE A 170 10.82 27.69 -1.71
N GLY A 171 9.90 28.27 -0.94
CA GLY A 171 9.30 29.58 -1.24
C GLY A 171 8.24 29.55 -2.34
N SER A 172 7.73 28.38 -2.70
CA SER A 172 6.62 28.24 -3.66
C SER A 172 5.28 28.15 -2.95
N PRO A 173 4.28 28.98 -3.29
CA PRO A 173 2.92 28.85 -2.81
C PRO A 173 2.10 27.86 -3.66
N THR A 174 2.70 27.24 -4.68
CA THR A 174 1.98 26.50 -5.72
C THR A 174 1.67 25.07 -5.25
N VAL A 175 0.50 24.91 -4.65
CA VAL A 175 -0.05 23.61 -4.20
C VAL A 175 -1.44 23.41 -4.79
N PHE A 176 -1.71 22.24 -5.31
CA PHE A 176 -3.05 21.86 -5.78
C PHE A 176 -3.53 20.61 -5.06
N GLU A 177 -4.71 20.72 -4.47
CA GLU A 177 -5.42 19.61 -3.83
C GLU A 177 -6.79 19.45 -4.51
N PRO A 178 -6.97 18.38 -5.31
CA PRO A 178 -8.21 18.20 -6.07
C PRO A 178 -9.45 17.99 -5.21
N GLY A 179 -9.31 17.51 -3.98
CA GLY A 179 -10.42 17.35 -3.05
C GLY A 179 -11.07 18.65 -2.67
N CYS A 180 -10.29 19.75 -2.63
CA CYS A 180 -10.83 21.10 -2.42
C CYS A 180 -11.76 21.54 -3.56
N ALA A 181 -11.43 21.20 -4.79
CA ALA A 181 -12.19 21.63 -5.96
C ALA A 181 -13.37 20.71 -6.30
N GLN A 182 -13.25 19.41 -6.09
CA GLN A 182 -14.20 18.42 -6.62
C GLN A 182 -14.75 17.42 -5.61
N CYS A 183 -14.28 17.41 -4.37
CA CYS A 183 -14.66 16.38 -3.39
C CYS A 183 -15.29 16.98 -2.12
N TYR A 184 -14.50 17.31 -1.10
CA TYR A 184 -15.07 17.64 0.20
C TYR A 184 -15.57 19.07 0.31
N LEU A 185 -14.90 20.07 -0.28
CA LEU A 185 -15.36 21.45 -0.21
C LEU A 185 -16.73 21.67 -0.87
N PRO A 186 -17.01 21.15 -2.08
CA PRO A 186 -18.35 21.24 -2.64
C PRO A 186 -19.41 20.60 -1.75
N ARG A 187 -19.14 19.41 -1.19
CA ARG A 187 -20.08 18.76 -0.27
C ARG A 187 -20.27 19.56 1.01
N TRP A 188 -19.19 20.06 1.58
CA TRP A 188 -19.23 20.86 2.80
C TRP A 188 -20.00 22.16 2.57
N SER A 189 -19.73 22.87 1.49
CA SER A 189 -20.44 24.10 1.13
C SER A 189 -21.94 23.87 0.92
N LEU A 190 -22.29 22.78 0.22
CA LEU A 190 -23.72 22.42 0.02
C LEU A 190 -24.35 22.00 1.35
N SER A 191 -23.67 21.29 2.22
CA SER A 191 -24.25 20.93 3.53
C SER A 191 -24.50 22.14 4.40
N GLN A 192 -23.64 23.17 4.35
CA GLN A 192 -23.91 24.46 5.01
C GLN A 192 -25.16 25.15 4.49
N LEU A 193 -25.33 25.13 3.17
CA LEU A 193 -26.50 25.79 2.55
C LEU A 193 -27.80 25.07 2.84
N PHE A 194 -27.82 23.73 2.84
CA PHE A 194 -29.04 22.96 2.97
C PHE A 194 -29.38 22.55 4.41
N TYR A 195 -28.38 22.34 5.25
CA TYR A 195 -28.55 21.77 6.58
C TYR A 195 -28.00 22.66 7.71
N GLY A 196 -27.44 23.82 7.38
CA GLY A 196 -26.88 24.76 8.37
C GLY A 196 -25.56 24.28 8.99
N GLY A 197 -24.96 23.27 8.44
CA GLY A 197 -23.71 22.69 8.91
C GLY A 197 -23.71 21.17 8.89
N ILE A 198 -22.55 20.58 9.21
CA ILE A 198 -22.37 19.14 9.39
C ILE A 198 -22.31 18.86 10.89
#